data_07e29561e01b43c587f0154d2b88d8e2
#
_entry.id   07e29561e01b43c587f0154d2b88d8e2
#
_cell.length_a   1.000
_cell.length_b   1.000
_cell.length_c   1.000
_cell.angle_alpha   90.00
_cell.angle_beta   90.00
_cell.angle_gamma   90.00
#
_symmetry.space_group_name_H-M   'P 1'
#
loop_
_entity.id
_entity.type
_entity.pdbx_description
1 polymer ?
#
loop_
_entity_poly.entity_id
_entity_poly.type
_entity_poly.pdbx_seq_one_letter_code
_entity_poly.pdbx_strand_id
1 'polypeptide(L)'
;DALKPLPNKELQIKRVINRRVFPCPSCGKNVIGCYAKRPVKKPLEHADIVVPCPDCGTFTILTNLKKGEPVMTVKETGALYDIFSRVTAAMKEAGKWKAETKGAKMDPEWYIGAADSRSHLARELQIADPNNEMLPHLFKLAIDCECGAIEGGRLERIEGLARLMNDCDDLSQYDLLMARANAFEMISSHRDLLAPALFIKLEIEDVLVSSAFNSIDMDDDPEFTDMEFDEYIRDFDALSKEEKSVYPYAAADGYIYSINTALRLGRKGNEFSKKLITAIRKARKNGAPEERRYMLSLLQAYSRVMTKKNGMAEKMLEDAKLWSDPLYGAIADYILADHIVSEHTDLFGSVDLEEMTYEERSEAVSRINDALEVMETIDDVSGFAWRIADSYAIRGILTGSKDDLNLAADYLYFFSFIGKMEPETAHHIAFRITTNSRIGSPVQKKVLSM
;
A
#
# COMPACT_ATOMS: atom_id res chain seq x y z
N ASP A 1 -26.79 22.34 8.10
CA ASP A 1 -26.89 21.22 9.05
C ASP A 1 -26.45 19.86 8.52
N ALA A 2 -25.56 19.83 7.53
CA ALA A 2 -25.18 18.60 6.85
C ALA A 2 -24.34 17.65 7.74
N LEU A 3 -23.66 18.15 8.75
CA LEU A 3 -22.80 17.37 9.62
C LEU A 3 -23.23 17.55 11.08
N LYS A 4 -23.81 16.51 11.66
CA LYS A 4 -24.07 16.49 13.10
C LYS A 4 -22.93 15.79 13.81
N PRO A 5 -22.33 16.39 14.85
CA PRO A 5 -21.43 15.64 15.73
C PRO A 5 -22.19 14.49 16.34
N LEU A 6 -21.58 13.30 16.38
CA LEU A 6 -22.08 12.25 17.25
C LEU A 6 -22.10 12.77 18.69
N PRO A 7 -23.12 12.41 19.50
CA PRO A 7 -23.21 12.87 20.87
C PRO A 7 -21.90 12.58 21.57
N ASN A 8 -21.28 13.66 21.96
CA ASN A 8 -20.01 13.80 22.60
C ASN A 8 -19.55 12.60 23.43
N LYS A 9 -18.69 11.85 22.88
CA LYS A 9 -17.46 11.58 23.58
C LYS A 9 -16.37 11.98 22.61
N GLU A 10 -15.96 13.24 22.67
CA GLU A 10 -14.57 13.55 22.36
C GLU A 10 -13.79 12.49 23.10
N LEU A 11 -13.21 11.61 22.36
CA LEU A 11 -12.28 10.69 22.94
C LEU A 11 -11.19 11.56 23.49
N GLN A 12 -11.16 11.70 24.81
CA GLN A 12 -10.37 12.67 25.59
C GLN A 12 -8.87 12.46 25.52
N ILE A 13 -8.45 11.67 24.70
CA ILE A 13 -7.05 11.62 24.42
C ILE A 13 -6.89 12.57 23.29
N LYS A 14 -6.25 13.61 23.38
CA LYS A 14 -5.71 14.36 22.28
C LYS A 14 -5.89 13.62 20.96
N ARG A 15 -6.97 12.89 20.91
CA ARG A 15 -7.48 11.95 19.95
C ARG A 15 -8.24 12.73 18.97
N VAL A 16 -8.05 12.37 18.02
CA VAL A 16 -8.20 12.83 16.83
C VAL A 16 -9.19 12.07 15.96
N ILE A 17 -9.92 11.13 16.49
CA ILE A 17 -11.01 10.54 15.78
C ILE A 17 -12.32 11.16 16.21
N ASN A 18 -13.00 11.74 15.25
CA ASN A 18 -14.36 12.19 15.38
C ASN A 18 -15.24 11.33 14.46
N ARG A 19 -16.32 10.84 15.02
CA ARG A 19 -17.40 10.27 14.22
C ARG A 19 -18.41 11.36 13.89
N ARG A 20 -18.84 11.41 12.65
CA ARG A 20 -19.87 12.31 12.18
C ARG A 20 -20.95 11.54 11.47
N VAL A 21 -22.19 11.91 11.74
CA VAL A 21 -23.32 11.47 10.96
C VAL A 21 -23.73 12.64 10.08
N PHE A 22 -23.84 12.41 8.79
CA PHE A 22 -24.31 13.41 7.85
C PHE A 22 -25.25 12.76 6.82
N PRO A 23 -26.18 13.52 6.25
CA PRO A 23 -27.01 13.01 5.18
C PRO A 23 -26.20 12.84 3.91
N CYS A 24 -26.36 11.69 3.26
CA CYS A 24 -25.79 11.49 1.94
C CYS A 24 -26.33 12.55 0.96
N PRO A 25 -25.47 13.24 0.21
CA PRO A 25 -25.90 14.29 -0.71
C PRO A 25 -26.79 13.76 -1.84
N SER A 26 -26.72 12.46 -2.14
CA SER A 26 -27.45 11.84 -3.24
C SER A 26 -28.78 11.22 -2.80
N CYS A 27 -28.84 10.50 -1.69
CA CYS A 27 -30.05 9.77 -1.27
C CYS A 27 -30.65 10.25 0.05
N GLY A 28 -30.04 11.20 0.74
CA GLY A 28 -30.48 11.75 2.01
C GLY A 28 -30.36 10.82 3.22
N LYS A 29 -29.94 9.58 3.04
CA LYS A 29 -29.74 8.65 4.17
C LYS A 29 -28.52 9.02 5.00
N ASN A 30 -28.61 8.76 6.30
CA ASN A 30 -27.51 9.08 7.20
C ASN A 30 -26.31 8.16 6.98
N VAL A 31 -25.16 8.76 6.74
CA VAL A 31 -23.87 8.11 6.61
C VAL A 31 -23.02 8.46 7.82
N ILE A 32 -22.27 7.48 8.32
CA ILE A 32 -21.32 7.69 9.41
C ILE A 32 -19.92 7.86 8.80
N GLY A 33 -19.41 9.08 8.85
CA GLY A 33 -18.03 9.38 8.51
C GLY A 33 -17.13 9.36 9.75
N CYS A 34 -16.03 8.69 9.65
CA CYS A 34 -14.99 8.73 10.67
C CYS A 34 -13.77 9.41 10.08
N TYR A 35 -13.19 10.35 10.82
CA TYR A 35 -11.95 10.99 10.41
C TYR A 35 -10.97 11.06 11.56
N ALA A 36 -9.71 11.10 11.21
CA ALA A 36 -8.67 11.20 12.19
C ALA A 36 -7.76 12.39 11.84
N LYS A 37 -7.28 13.08 12.86
CA LYS A 37 -6.22 14.08 12.76
C LYS A 37 -4.90 13.42 13.15
N ARG A 38 -3.81 13.78 12.59
CA ARG A 38 -2.50 13.42 13.14
C ARG A 38 -2.37 13.98 14.57
N PRO A 39 -1.94 13.16 15.51
CA PRO A 39 -1.80 13.62 16.90
C PRO A 39 -0.61 14.56 17.13
N VAL A 40 0.00 15.07 16.11
CA VAL A 40 1.17 15.93 16.14
C VAL A 40 0.89 17.41 16.03
N LYS A 41 1.94 18.19 16.30
CA LYS A 41 1.95 19.64 16.22
C LYS A 41 1.61 20.19 14.83
N LYS A 42 1.86 19.42 13.78
CA LYS A 42 1.44 19.73 12.39
C LYS A 42 0.26 18.82 12.03
N PRO A 43 -0.98 19.29 12.11
CA PRO A 43 -2.14 18.51 11.68
C PRO A 43 -2.12 18.31 10.16
N LEU A 44 -2.76 17.24 9.71
CA LEU A 44 -3.18 17.10 8.32
C LEU A 44 -4.11 18.28 8.00
N GLU A 45 -3.58 19.31 7.38
CA GLU A 45 -4.37 20.48 6.98
C GLU A 45 -5.28 20.18 5.80
N HIS A 46 -4.98 19.13 5.04
CA HIS A 46 -5.62 18.79 3.78
C HIS A 46 -5.86 17.28 3.59
N ALA A 47 -6.10 16.52 4.65
CA ALA A 47 -6.50 15.13 4.47
C ALA A 47 -7.95 15.07 4.02
N ASP A 48 -8.15 14.71 2.77
CA ASP A 48 -9.46 14.38 2.26
C ASP A 48 -9.76 12.92 2.62
N ILE A 49 -10.86 12.71 3.36
CA ILE A 49 -11.35 11.38 3.66
C ILE A 49 -12.60 11.15 2.83
N VAL A 50 -12.59 10.08 2.08
CA VAL A 50 -13.69 9.67 1.23
C VAL A 50 -14.57 8.70 2.00
N VAL A 51 -15.86 9.00 2.08
CA VAL A 51 -16.84 8.16 2.78
C VAL A 51 -17.89 7.69 1.79
N PRO A 52 -17.93 6.39 1.46
CA PRO A 52 -18.99 5.85 0.61
C PRO A 52 -20.33 5.78 1.37
N CYS A 53 -21.40 6.11 0.68
CA CYS A 53 -22.74 5.84 1.18
C CYS A 53 -23.07 4.36 0.97
N PRO A 54 -23.39 3.57 2.01
CA PRO A 54 -23.67 2.15 1.86
C PRO A 54 -24.95 1.86 1.09
N ASP A 55 -25.87 2.84 1.02
CA ASP A 55 -27.18 2.67 0.39
C ASP A 55 -27.17 3.00 -1.12
N CYS A 56 -26.41 3.99 -1.55
CA CYS A 56 -26.44 4.45 -2.94
C CYS A 56 -25.08 4.51 -3.61
N GLY A 57 -23.98 4.19 -2.90
CA GLY A 57 -22.64 4.20 -3.42
C GLY A 57 -22.05 5.60 -3.70
N THR A 58 -22.76 6.68 -3.39
CA THR A 58 -22.24 8.05 -3.55
C THR A 58 -21.14 8.32 -2.54
N PHE A 59 -20.05 8.91 -3.00
CA PHE A 59 -18.94 9.29 -2.14
C PHE A 59 -19.11 10.72 -1.62
N THR A 60 -18.75 10.90 -0.36
CA THR A 60 -18.65 12.22 0.26
C THR A 60 -17.22 12.46 0.67
N ILE A 61 -16.67 13.59 0.24
CA ILE A 61 -15.31 13.99 0.60
C ILE A 61 -15.37 14.89 1.83
N LEU A 62 -14.63 14.50 2.84
CA LEU A 62 -14.50 15.26 4.07
C LEU A 62 -13.14 15.94 4.07
N THR A 63 -13.13 17.26 3.97
CA THR A 63 -11.91 18.08 3.84
C THR A 63 -11.70 19.02 5.03
N ASN A 64 -10.56 19.72 5.08
CA ASN A 64 -10.24 20.77 6.06
C ASN A 64 -10.25 20.31 7.53
N LEU A 65 -9.46 19.29 7.81
CA LEU A 65 -9.21 18.86 9.19
C LEU A 65 -8.25 19.84 9.87
N LYS A 66 -8.74 20.98 10.35
CA LYS A 66 -7.91 21.93 11.10
C LYS A 66 -7.72 21.50 12.54
N LYS A 67 -6.54 21.78 13.08
CA LYS A 67 -6.24 21.56 14.49
C LYS A 67 -7.18 22.39 15.37
N GLY A 68 -7.87 21.73 16.30
CA GLY A 68 -8.78 22.39 17.23
C GLY A 68 -10.21 22.57 16.72
N GLU A 69 -10.47 22.38 15.43
CA GLU A 69 -11.83 22.37 14.90
C GLU A 69 -12.36 20.94 14.86
N PRO A 70 -13.40 20.64 15.63
CA PRO A 70 -14.04 19.33 15.61
C PRO A 70 -14.91 19.12 14.35
N VAL A 71 -14.93 20.07 13.44
CA VAL A 71 -15.85 20.10 12.32
C VAL A 71 -15.11 19.75 11.03
N MET A 72 -15.60 18.73 10.37
CA MET A 72 -15.27 18.45 8.98
C MET A 72 -16.24 19.23 8.10
N THR A 73 -15.73 20.00 7.18
CA THR A 73 -16.54 20.55 6.11
C THR A 73 -16.65 19.51 5.01
N VAL A 74 -17.88 19.20 4.63
CA VAL A 74 -18.12 18.50 3.36
C VAL A 74 -17.86 19.51 2.26
N LYS A 75 -16.85 19.29 1.45
CA LYS A 75 -16.64 20.06 0.25
C LYS A 75 -17.21 19.29 -0.93
N GLU A 76 -18.27 19.81 -1.49
CA GLU A 76 -18.73 19.45 -2.83
C GLU A 76 -17.89 20.21 -3.86
N THR A 77 -16.57 20.12 -3.84
CA THR A 77 -15.83 20.92 -4.81
C THR A 77 -14.50 20.31 -5.15
N GLY A 78 -14.22 20.28 -6.42
CA GLY A 78 -12.96 19.92 -6.98
C GLY A 78 -13.00 18.65 -7.84
N ALA A 79 -11.87 18.37 -8.46
CA ALA A 79 -11.70 17.24 -9.36
C ALA A 79 -12.10 15.89 -8.75
N LEU A 80 -11.85 15.70 -7.45
CA LEU A 80 -12.24 14.48 -6.72
C LEU A 80 -13.75 14.25 -6.69
N TYR A 81 -14.55 15.28 -6.41
CA TYR A 81 -16.01 15.12 -6.41
C TYR A 81 -16.54 14.75 -7.81
N ASP A 82 -16.01 15.37 -8.84
CA ASP A 82 -16.36 15.04 -10.23
C ASP A 82 -15.98 13.60 -10.55
N ILE A 83 -14.76 13.18 -10.18
CA ILE A 83 -14.30 11.80 -10.34
C ILE A 83 -15.25 10.83 -9.63
N PHE A 84 -15.60 11.05 -8.37
CA PHE A 84 -16.49 10.17 -7.62
C PHE A 84 -17.93 10.15 -8.17
N SER A 85 -18.44 11.27 -8.66
CA SER A 85 -19.73 11.30 -9.34
C SER A 85 -19.73 10.41 -10.57
N ARG A 86 -18.68 10.48 -11.39
CA ARG A 86 -18.49 9.64 -12.58
C ARG A 86 -18.32 8.17 -12.23
N VAL A 87 -17.55 7.85 -11.16
CA VAL A 87 -17.43 6.48 -10.63
C VAL A 87 -18.79 5.93 -10.23
N THR A 88 -19.56 6.69 -9.47
CA THR A 88 -20.89 6.27 -9.04
C THR A 88 -21.83 6.05 -10.23
N ALA A 89 -21.76 6.92 -11.24
CA ALA A 89 -22.55 6.76 -12.47
C ALA A 89 -22.16 5.49 -13.23
N ALA A 90 -20.85 5.24 -13.40
CA ALA A 90 -20.33 4.06 -14.08
C ALA A 90 -20.74 2.75 -13.37
N MET A 91 -20.71 2.73 -12.03
CA MET A 91 -21.14 1.57 -11.23
C MET A 91 -22.65 1.32 -11.37
N LYS A 92 -23.46 2.37 -11.34
CA LYS A 92 -24.92 2.27 -11.55
C LYS A 92 -25.25 1.78 -12.96
N GLU A 93 -24.54 2.25 -13.96
CA GLU A 93 -24.70 1.82 -15.34
C GLU A 93 -24.35 0.33 -15.50
N ALA A 94 -23.22 -0.11 -14.94
CA ALA A 94 -22.84 -1.53 -14.95
C ALA A 94 -23.88 -2.41 -14.25
N GLY A 95 -24.46 -1.96 -13.13
CA GLY A 95 -25.52 -2.67 -12.42
C GLY A 95 -26.82 -2.78 -13.24
N LYS A 96 -27.21 -1.70 -13.93
CA LYS A 96 -28.37 -1.71 -14.83
C LYS A 96 -28.17 -2.64 -16.02
N TRP A 97 -27.02 -2.53 -16.67
CA TRP A 97 -26.69 -3.41 -17.79
C TRP A 97 -26.77 -4.88 -17.40
N LYS A 98 -26.18 -5.27 -16.26
CA LYS A 98 -26.20 -6.64 -15.79
C LYS A 98 -27.64 -7.15 -15.51
N ALA A 99 -28.51 -6.26 -15.05
CA ALA A 99 -29.92 -6.56 -14.80
C ALA A 99 -30.78 -6.64 -16.08
N GLU A 100 -30.54 -5.73 -17.02
CA GLU A 100 -31.33 -5.58 -18.24
C GLU A 100 -30.98 -6.64 -19.30
N THR A 101 -29.70 -6.93 -19.45
CA THR A 101 -29.22 -7.86 -20.49
C THR A 101 -29.31 -9.32 -20.09
N LYS A 102 -29.50 -9.63 -18.80
CA LYS A 102 -29.45 -11.02 -18.28
C LYS A 102 -28.21 -11.80 -18.75
N GLY A 103 -27.09 -11.10 -18.95
CA GLY A 103 -25.86 -11.68 -19.47
C GLY A 103 -25.79 -11.86 -21.00
N ALA A 104 -26.69 -11.24 -21.76
CA ALA A 104 -26.57 -11.21 -23.23
C ALA A 104 -25.30 -10.43 -23.66
N LYS A 105 -24.60 -10.95 -24.65
CA LYS A 105 -23.41 -10.24 -25.19
C LYS A 105 -23.85 -8.94 -25.89
N MET A 106 -23.10 -7.88 -25.59
CA MET A 106 -23.27 -6.57 -26.22
C MET A 106 -22.48 -6.48 -27.52
N ASP A 107 -22.73 -5.43 -28.30
CA ASP A 107 -21.91 -5.08 -29.44
C ASP A 107 -20.46 -4.81 -29.00
N PRO A 108 -19.44 -5.33 -29.72
CA PRO A 108 -18.03 -5.08 -29.41
C PRO A 108 -17.67 -3.59 -29.27
N GLU A 109 -18.29 -2.70 -30.06
CA GLU A 109 -18.07 -1.25 -29.97
C GLU A 109 -18.57 -0.65 -28.64
N TRP A 110 -19.66 -1.19 -28.11
CA TRP A 110 -20.12 -0.79 -26.77
C TRP A 110 -19.10 -1.19 -25.69
N TYR A 111 -18.53 -2.40 -25.80
CA TYR A 111 -17.51 -2.85 -24.86
C TYR A 111 -16.27 -1.97 -24.91
N ILE A 112 -15.81 -1.58 -26.12
CA ILE A 112 -14.66 -0.68 -26.28
C ILE A 112 -14.92 0.66 -25.60
N GLY A 113 -16.04 1.32 -25.90
CA GLY A 113 -16.37 2.61 -25.28
C GLY A 113 -16.51 2.51 -23.76
N ALA A 114 -17.06 1.42 -23.25
CA ALA A 114 -17.18 1.17 -21.83
C ALA A 114 -15.82 0.90 -21.16
N ALA A 115 -14.93 0.12 -21.80
CA ALA A 115 -13.60 -0.14 -21.31
C ALA A 115 -12.76 1.14 -21.24
N ASP A 116 -12.74 1.93 -22.31
CA ASP A 116 -11.99 3.19 -22.36
C ASP A 116 -12.45 4.18 -21.29
N SER A 117 -13.77 4.34 -21.12
CA SER A 117 -14.32 5.23 -20.11
C SER A 117 -13.96 4.78 -18.69
N ARG A 118 -14.07 3.48 -18.39
CA ARG A 118 -13.82 2.94 -17.05
C ARG A 118 -12.34 2.89 -16.70
N SER A 119 -11.49 2.52 -17.66
CA SER A 119 -10.04 2.51 -17.45
C SER A 119 -9.50 3.94 -17.22
N HIS A 120 -9.98 4.90 -17.99
CA HIS A 120 -9.63 6.31 -17.78
C HIS A 120 -10.04 6.78 -16.38
N LEU A 121 -11.27 6.50 -15.99
CA LEU A 121 -11.79 6.85 -14.67
C LEU A 121 -11.06 6.16 -13.52
N ALA A 122 -10.68 4.88 -13.69
CA ALA A 122 -9.89 4.15 -12.71
C ALA A 122 -8.51 4.80 -12.51
N ARG A 123 -7.83 5.16 -13.60
CA ARG A 123 -6.52 5.84 -13.52
C ARG A 123 -6.63 7.23 -12.88
N GLU A 124 -7.66 8.01 -13.23
CA GLU A 124 -7.90 9.31 -12.58
C GLU A 124 -8.13 9.15 -11.07
N LEU A 125 -8.95 8.16 -10.67
CA LEU A 125 -9.20 7.87 -9.27
C LEU A 125 -7.93 7.37 -8.55
N GLN A 126 -7.14 6.51 -9.20
CA GLN A 126 -5.89 6.00 -8.64
C GLN A 126 -4.87 7.12 -8.37
N ILE A 127 -4.80 8.11 -9.26
CA ILE A 127 -3.94 9.29 -9.06
C ILE A 127 -4.48 10.16 -7.91
N ALA A 128 -5.79 10.34 -7.85
CA ALA A 128 -6.43 11.24 -6.90
C ALA A 128 -6.55 10.63 -5.49
N ASP A 129 -6.81 9.31 -5.40
CA ASP A 129 -6.96 8.56 -4.16
C ASP A 129 -6.55 7.09 -4.38
N PRO A 130 -5.24 6.77 -4.31
CA PRO A 130 -4.71 5.45 -4.64
C PRO A 130 -5.19 4.32 -3.71
N ASN A 131 -5.80 4.65 -2.58
CA ASN A 131 -6.34 3.68 -1.63
C ASN A 131 -7.87 3.61 -1.64
N ASN A 132 -8.50 4.11 -2.68
CA ASN A 132 -9.96 4.13 -2.76
C ASN A 132 -10.53 2.73 -2.93
N GLU A 133 -11.49 2.36 -2.09
CA GLU A 133 -12.13 1.03 -2.09
C GLU A 133 -12.85 0.70 -3.41
N MET A 134 -13.13 1.70 -4.25
CA MET A 134 -13.79 1.50 -5.55
C MET A 134 -12.83 1.21 -6.69
N LEU A 135 -11.53 1.42 -6.51
CA LEU A 135 -10.52 1.16 -7.54
C LEU A 135 -10.56 -0.28 -8.07
N PRO A 136 -10.57 -1.32 -7.22
CA PRO A 136 -10.65 -2.70 -7.68
C PRO A 136 -11.92 -2.96 -8.52
N HIS A 137 -13.04 -2.38 -8.14
CA HIS A 137 -14.30 -2.55 -8.88
C HIS A 137 -14.27 -1.89 -10.25
N LEU A 138 -13.67 -0.70 -10.35
CA LEU A 138 -13.54 0.01 -11.63
C LEU A 138 -12.60 -0.73 -12.58
N PHE A 139 -11.44 -1.17 -12.09
CA PHE A 139 -10.50 -1.95 -12.89
C PHE A 139 -11.14 -3.28 -13.35
N LYS A 140 -11.82 -3.98 -12.44
CA LYS A 140 -12.58 -5.18 -12.82
C LYS A 140 -13.56 -4.93 -13.95
N LEU A 141 -14.37 -3.87 -13.84
CA LEU A 141 -15.35 -3.53 -14.89
C LEU A 141 -14.68 -3.16 -16.21
N ALA A 142 -13.53 -2.51 -16.17
CA ALA A 142 -12.77 -2.20 -17.36
C ALA A 142 -12.20 -3.48 -18.01
N ILE A 143 -11.62 -4.38 -17.21
CA ILE A 143 -11.12 -5.69 -17.67
C ILE A 143 -12.25 -6.52 -18.28
N ASP A 144 -13.39 -6.65 -17.61
CA ASP A 144 -14.55 -7.38 -18.12
C ASP A 144 -15.01 -6.83 -19.49
N CYS A 145 -14.94 -5.52 -19.67
CA CYS A 145 -15.30 -4.90 -20.96
C CYS A 145 -14.24 -5.13 -22.04
N GLU A 146 -12.94 -5.07 -21.73
CA GLU A 146 -11.89 -5.41 -22.69
C GLU A 146 -12.02 -6.87 -23.13
N CYS A 147 -12.22 -7.80 -22.21
CA CYS A 147 -12.46 -9.20 -22.53
C CYS A 147 -13.69 -9.37 -23.43
N GLY A 148 -14.78 -8.66 -23.15
CA GLY A 148 -15.97 -8.69 -24.00
C GLY A 148 -15.74 -8.17 -25.43
N ALA A 149 -14.91 -7.13 -25.59
CA ALA A 149 -14.51 -6.62 -26.91
C ALA A 149 -13.66 -7.64 -27.69
N ILE A 150 -12.68 -8.27 -27.02
CA ILE A 150 -11.80 -9.28 -27.63
C ILE A 150 -12.59 -10.54 -28.02
N GLU A 151 -13.50 -11.02 -27.17
CA GLU A 151 -14.42 -12.11 -27.51
C GLU A 151 -15.34 -11.77 -28.70
N GLY A 152 -15.61 -10.48 -28.90
CA GLY A 152 -16.32 -9.96 -30.06
C GLY A 152 -15.46 -9.83 -31.31
N GLY A 153 -14.19 -10.25 -31.26
CA GLY A 153 -13.25 -10.27 -32.41
C GLY A 153 -12.33 -9.04 -32.50
N ARG A 154 -12.27 -8.20 -31.48
CA ARG A 154 -11.42 -7.00 -31.44
C ARG A 154 -10.05 -7.32 -30.83
N LEU A 155 -9.25 -8.10 -31.55
CA LEU A 155 -7.92 -8.57 -31.08
C LEU A 155 -6.93 -7.42 -30.85
N GLU A 156 -7.11 -6.27 -31.50
CA GLU A 156 -6.31 -5.06 -31.26
C GLU A 156 -6.40 -4.53 -29.82
N ARG A 157 -7.36 -5.04 -29.03
CA ARG A 157 -7.54 -4.64 -27.62
C ARG A 157 -6.68 -5.47 -26.65
N ILE A 158 -5.99 -6.51 -27.11
CA ILE A 158 -5.13 -7.38 -26.27
C ILE A 158 -4.05 -6.59 -25.54
N GLU A 159 -3.38 -5.66 -26.23
CA GLU A 159 -2.37 -4.81 -25.58
C GLU A 159 -3.01 -3.85 -24.56
N GLY A 160 -4.20 -3.32 -24.85
CA GLY A 160 -4.97 -2.49 -23.93
C GLY A 160 -5.33 -3.25 -22.65
N LEU A 161 -5.81 -4.49 -22.79
CA LEU A 161 -6.11 -5.38 -21.66
C LEU A 161 -4.86 -5.68 -20.83
N ALA A 162 -3.74 -6.02 -21.48
CA ALA A 162 -2.48 -6.30 -20.80
C ALA A 162 -1.97 -5.08 -19.99
N ARG A 163 -2.04 -3.88 -20.57
CA ARG A 163 -1.68 -2.64 -19.87
C ARG A 163 -2.61 -2.35 -18.70
N LEU A 164 -3.90 -2.59 -18.85
CA LEU A 164 -4.88 -2.40 -17.79
C LEU A 164 -4.65 -3.33 -16.61
N MET A 165 -4.27 -4.59 -16.87
CA MET A 165 -3.88 -5.54 -15.83
C MET A 165 -2.63 -5.07 -15.07
N ASN A 166 -1.66 -4.51 -15.80
CA ASN A 166 -0.46 -3.94 -15.17
C ASN A 166 -0.77 -2.72 -14.31
N ASP A 167 -1.73 -1.88 -14.69
CA ASP A 167 -2.11 -0.68 -13.93
C ASP A 167 -2.79 -1.01 -12.58
N CYS A 168 -3.28 -2.22 -12.39
CA CYS A 168 -3.97 -2.67 -11.18
C CYS A 168 -3.23 -3.81 -10.45
N ASP A 169 -1.94 -3.98 -10.67
CA ASP A 169 -1.13 -5.06 -10.11
C ASP A 169 -1.06 -5.03 -8.57
N ASP A 170 -1.10 -3.85 -7.96
CA ASP A 170 -1.08 -3.66 -6.51
C ASP A 170 -2.42 -3.93 -5.80
N LEU A 171 -3.50 -4.18 -6.56
CA LEU A 171 -4.83 -4.35 -6.01
C LEU A 171 -5.17 -5.85 -5.84
N SER A 172 -5.53 -6.24 -4.61
CA SER A 172 -5.69 -7.66 -4.21
C SER A 172 -7.12 -8.10 -3.91
N GLN A 173 -8.14 -7.35 -4.36
CA GLN A 173 -9.53 -7.74 -4.11
C GLN A 173 -9.92 -8.99 -4.93
N TYR A 174 -10.60 -9.95 -4.29
CA TYR A 174 -10.93 -11.26 -4.87
C TYR A 174 -11.57 -11.18 -6.26
N ASP A 175 -12.62 -10.37 -6.43
CA ASP A 175 -13.34 -10.26 -7.71
C ASP A 175 -12.45 -9.69 -8.83
N LEU A 176 -11.51 -8.80 -8.50
CA LEU A 176 -10.53 -8.27 -9.45
C LEU A 176 -9.51 -9.35 -9.82
N LEU A 177 -9.01 -10.09 -8.83
CA LEU A 177 -8.05 -11.17 -9.06
C LEU A 177 -8.65 -12.25 -9.99
N MET A 178 -9.92 -12.63 -9.79
CA MET A 178 -10.62 -13.55 -10.71
C MET A 178 -10.74 -12.99 -12.12
N ALA A 179 -11.06 -11.70 -12.27
CA ALA A 179 -11.13 -11.07 -13.58
C ALA A 179 -9.76 -11.04 -14.27
N ARG A 180 -8.68 -10.80 -13.52
CA ARG A 180 -7.30 -10.83 -14.03
C ARG A 180 -6.89 -12.23 -14.48
N ALA A 181 -7.18 -13.28 -13.71
CA ALA A 181 -6.90 -14.66 -14.10
C ALA A 181 -7.60 -15.03 -15.43
N ASN A 182 -8.90 -14.73 -15.56
CA ASN A 182 -9.63 -14.95 -16.80
C ASN A 182 -9.06 -14.15 -17.99
N ALA A 183 -8.64 -12.90 -17.73
CA ALA A 183 -8.01 -12.05 -18.74
C ALA A 183 -6.64 -12.59 -19.17
N PHE A 184 -5.88 -13.17 -18.24
CA PHE A 184 -4.58 -13.75 -18.55
C PHE A 184 -4.68 -14.97 -19.48
N GLU A 185 -5.67 -15.85 -19.31
CA GLU A 185 -5.93 -16.95 -20.25
C GLU A 185 -6.15 -16.43 -21.68
N MET A 186 -6.88 -15.33 -21.81
CA MET A 186 -7.12 -14.70 -23.12
C MET A 186 -5.85 -14.10 -23.70
N ILE A 187 -5.05 -13.40 -22.88
CA ILE A 187 -3.76 -12.82 -23.27
C ILE A 187 -2.79 -13.90 -23.70
N SER A 188 -2.69 -14.99 -22.95
CA SER A 188 -1.77 -16.11 -23.22
C SER A 188 -2.05 -16.76 -24.56
N SER A 189 -3.31 -16.80 -24.99
CA SER A 189 -3.71 -17.29 -26.30
C SER A 189 -3.26 -16.40 -27.46
N HIS A 190 -2.85 -15.15 -27.18
CA HIS A 190 -2.47 -14.16 -28.17
C HIS A 190 -1.15 -13.45 -27.81
N ARG A 191 -0.23 -14.17 -27.16
CA ARG A 191 1.05 -13.64 -26.67
C ARG A 191 1.91 -12.95 -27.73
N ASP A 192 1.77 -13.38 -28.98
CA ASP A 192 2.46 -12.82 -30.14
C ASP A 192 2.06 -11.38 -30.47
N LEU A 193 0.97 -10.88 -29.92
CA LEU A 193 0.51 -9.50 -30.06
C LEU A 193 1.07 -8.58 -28.96
N LEU A 194 1.89 -9.09 -28.04
CA LEU A 194 2.41 -8.33 -26.90
C LEU A 194 3.93 -8.17 -26.95
N ALA A 195 4.38 -7.05 -26.33
CA ALA A 195 5.80 -6.90 -26.05
C ALA A 195 6.27 -8.00 -25.07
N PRO A 196 7.38 -8.71 -25.37
CA PRO A 196 7.83 -9.83 -24.54
C PRO A 196 7.99 -9.50 -23.05
N ALA A 197 8.53 -8.32 -22.72
CA ALA A 197 8.70 -7.90 -21.33
C ALA A 197 7.37 -7.71 -20.60
N LEU A 198 6.33 -7.20 -21.28
CA LEU A 198 4.99 -7.08 -20.71
C LEU A 198 4.39 -8.46 -20.45
N PHE A 199 4.53 -9.36 -21.41
CA PHE A 199 4.01 -10.72 -21.27
C PHE A 199 4.65 -11.44 -20.09
N ILE A 200 5.99 -11.44 -19.98
CA ILE A 200 6.72 -12.06 -18.87
C ILE A 200 6.28 -11.44 -17.51
N LYS A 201 6.08 -10.13 -17.47
CA LYS A 201 5.56 -9.48 -16.24
C LYS A 201 4.20 -10.04 -15.85
N LEU A 202 3.29 -10.17 -16.81
CA LEU A 202 1.96 -10.71 -16.56
C LEU A 202 1.98 -12.18 -16.18
N GLU A 203 2.89 -12.99 -16.73
CA GLU A 203 3.12 -14.38 -16.29
C GLU A 203 3.52 -14.42 -14.81
N ILE A 204 4.46 -13.56 -14.40
CA ILE A 204 4.86 -13.45 -13.00
C ILE A 204 3.65 -13.07 -12.13
N GLU A 205 2.83 -12.12 -12.55
CA GLU A 205 1.64 -11.70 -11.83
C GLU A 205 0.54 -12.75 -11.78
N ASP A 206 0.36 -13.53 -12.82
CA ASP A 206 -0.63 -14.62 -12.84
C ASP A 206 -0.28 -15.71 -11.82
N VAL A 207 0.99 -16.06 -11.70
CA VAL A 207 1.44 -16.96 -10.63
C VAL A 207 1.13 -16.39 -9.25
N LEU A 208 1.24 -15.04 -9.06
CA LEU A 208 0.81 -14.36 -7.85
C LEU A 208 -0.66 -14.57 -7.54
N VAL A 209 -1.49 -14.34 -8.55
CA VAL A 209 -2.95 -14.47 -8.44
C VAL A 209 -3.32 -15.92 -8.15
N SER A 210 -2.77 -16.86 -8.91
CA SER A 210 -3.04 -18.29 -8.75
C SER A 210 -2.65 -18.80 -7.37
N SER A 211 -1.49 -18.38 -6.84
CA SER A 211 -1.07 -18.79 -5.50
C SER A 211 -1.91 -18.15 -4.38
N ALA A 212 -2.43 -16.94 -4.59
CA ALA A 212 -3.35 -16.33 -3.64
C ALA A 212 -4.68 -17.11 -3.53
N PHE A 213 -5.12 -17.76 -4.63
CA PHE A 213 -6.28 -18.65 -4.62
C PHE A 213 -5.95 -20.02 -4.03
N ASN A 214 -4.79 -20.57 -4.36
CA ASN A 214 -4.38 -21.91 -3.93
C ASN A 214 -3.88 -21.94 -2.46
N SER A 215 -3.59 -20.80 -1.87
CA SER A 215 -3.24 -20.73 -0.43
C SER A 215 -4.39 -21.16 0.49
N ILE A 216 -5.57 -21.43 -0.06
CA ILE A 216 -6.70 -22.05 0.65
C ILE A 216 -6.54 -23.58 0.69
N ASP A 217 -5.86 -24.19 -0.28
CA ASP A 217 -5.50 -25.61 -0.31
C ASP A 217 -3.99 -25.75 -0.04
N MET A 218 -3.62 -26.18 1.17
CA MET A 218 -2.26 -26.23 1.72
C MET A 218 -1.31 -27.27 1.07
N ASP A 219 -1.63 -27.79 -0.10
CA ASP A 219 -0.89 -28.89 -0.74
C ASP A 219 0.03 -28.47 -1.91
N ASP A 220 0.12 -27.16 -2.23
CA ASP A 220 1.03 -26.73 -3.29
C ASP A 220 2.49 -26.71 -2.81
N ASP A 221 3.35 -27.41 -3.56
CA ASP A 221 4.78 -27.49 -3.27
C ASP A 221 5.44 -26.14 -3.54
N PRO A 222 5.92 -25.43 -2.50
CA PRO A 222 6.55 -24.12 -2.65
C PRO A 222 7.83 -24.15 -3.49
N GLU A 223 8.48 -25.31 -3.66
CA GLU A 223 9.65 -25.44 -4.51
C GLU A 223 9.28 -25.30 -6.00
N PHE A 224 8.10 -25.78 -6.40
CA PHE A 224 7.63 -25.66 -7.77
C PHE A 224 7.43 -24.20 -8.17
N THR A 225 6.80 -23.41 -7.33
CA THR A 225 6.56 -21.98 -7.57
C THR A 225 7.88 -21.20 -7.68
N ASP A 226 8.87 -21.50 -6.85
CA ASP A 226 10.19 -20.85 -6.91
C ASP A 226 10.93 -21.18 -8.23
N MET A 227 10.79 -22.41 -8.75
CA MET A 227 11.38 -22.82 -10.03
C MET A 227 10.75 -22.08 -11.21
N GLU A 228 9.45 -21.89 -11.23
CA GLU A 228 8.75 -21.13 -12.27
C GLU A 228 9.21 -19.68 -12.31
N PHE A 229 9.35 -19.03 -11.16
CA PHE A 229 9.84 -17.66 -11.07
C PHE A 229 11.26 -17.48 -11.58
N ASP A 230 12.16 -18.38 -11.22
CA ASP A 230 13.55 -18.34 -11.72
C ASP A 230 13.59 -18.52 -13.24
N GLU A 231 12.63 -19.22 -13.84
CA GLU A 231 12.49 -19.35 -15.29
C GLU A 231 12.05 -18.04 -15.95
N TYR A 232 10.98 -17.43 -15.48
CA TYR A 232 10.50 -16.13 -15.99
C TYR A 232 11.55 -15.01 -15.84
N ILE A 233 12.26 -14.98 -14.72
CA ILE A 233 13.34 -14.01 -14.52
C ILE A 233 14.50 -14.25 -15.48
N ARG A 234 14.84 -15.50 -15.75
CA ARG A 234 15.88 -15.87 -16.73
C ARG A 234 15.47 -15.43 -18.13
N ASP A 235 14.21 -15.65 -18.52
CA ASP A 235 13.67 -15.26 -19.80
C ASP A 235 13.64 -13.72 -19.94
N PHE A 236 13.24 -13.01 -18.90
CA PHE A 236 13.35 -11.55 -18.85
C PHE A 236 14.81 -11.09 -18.99
N ASP A 237 15.75 -11.73 -18.30
CA ASP A 237 17.17 -11.39 -18.39
C ASP A 237 17.77 -11.62 -19.79
N ALA A 238 17.20 -12.54 -20.56
CA ALA A 238 17.59 -12.81 -21.93
C ALA A 238 17.13 -11.75 -22.95
N LEU A 239 16.12 -10.94 -22.61
CA LEU A 239 15.61 -9.87 -23.48
C LEU A 239 16.66 -8.80 -23.76
N SER A 240 16.53 -8.10 -24.89
CA SER A 240 17.33 -6.94 -25.24
C SER A 240 17.11 -5.79 -24.25
N LYS A 241 18.00 -4.78 -24.25
CA LYS A 241 17.86 -3.61 -23.39
C LYS A 241 16.58 -2.82 -23.73
N GLU A 242 16.22 -2.73 -25.01
CA GLU A 242 15.05 -2.00 -25.47
C GLU A 242 13.78 -2.67 -24.97
N GLU A 243 13.68 -4.00 -25.11
CA GLU A 243 12.54 -4.77 -24.61
C GLU A 243 12.40 -4.64 -23.08
N LYS A 244 13.51 -4.78 -22.34
CA LYS A 244 13.51 -4.60 -20.88
C LYS A 244 13.08 -3.20 -20.44
N SER A 245 13.33 -2.17 -21.26
CA SER A 245 12.99 -0.79 -20.90
C SER A 245 11.48 -0.54 -20.82
N VAL A 246 10.66 -1.41 -21.39
CA VAL A 246 9.20 -1.33 -21.31
C VAL A 246 8.70 -1.64 -19.90
N TYR A 247 9.30 -2.65 -19.25
CA TYR A 247 8.99 -3.02 -17.86
C TYR A 247 10.28 -3.36 -17.11
N PRO A 248 11.08 -2.36 -16.74
CA PRO A 248 12.44 -2.57 -16.25
C PRO A 248 12.51 -3.25 -14.89
N TYR A 249 11.41 -3.28 -14.15
CA TYR A 249 11.31 -3.87 -12.82
C TYR A 249 10.65 -5.26 -12.80
N ALA A 250 10.33 -5.88 -13.95
CA ALA A 250 9.66 -7.18 -13.99
C ALA A 250 10.37 -8.26 -13.15
N ALA A 251 11.71 -8.32 -13.19
CA ALA A 251 12.47 -9.24 -12.34
C ALA A 251 12.35 -8.91 -10.84
N ALA A 252 12.22 -7.63 -10.50
CA ALA A 252 12.06 -7.22 -9.10
C ALA A 252 10.71 -7.67 -8.55
N ASP A 253 9.64 -7.63 -9.35
CA ASP A 253 8.30 -8.12 -8.96
C ASP A 253 8.34 -9.60 -8.59
N GLY A 254 8.99 -10.44 -9.39
CA GLY A 254 9.17 -11.85 -9.08
C GLY A 254 9.88 -12.08 -7.74
N TYR A 255 10.94 -11.33 -7.45
CA TYR A 255 11.66 -11.47 -6.18
C TYR A 255 10.89 -10.91 -4.98
N ILE A 256 10.12 -9.83 -5.14
CA ILE A 256 9.23 -9.33 -4.09
C ILE A 256 8.24 -10.41 -3.69
N TYR A 257 7.69 -11.08 -4.68
CA TYR A 257 6.78 -12.19 -4.44
C TYR A 257 7.45 -13.36 -3.71
N SER A 258 8.57 -13.84 -4.22
CA SER A 258 9.31 -14.95 -3.59
C SER A 258 9.63 -14.65 -2.12
N ILE A 259 9.95 -13.38 -1.79
CA ILE A 259 10.14 -12.94 -0.40
C ILE A 259 8.85 -13.07 0.40
N ASN A 260 7.74 -12.58 -0.13
CA ASN A 260 6.46 -12.60 0.58
C ASN A 260 5.97 -14.04 0.80
N THR A 261 6.14 -14.90 -0.19
CA THR A 261 5.82 -16.33 -0.08
C THR A 261 6.71 -17.02 0.96
N ALA A 262 8.03 -16.79 0.90
CA ALA A 262 8.96 -17.37 1.88
C ALA A 262 8.59 -16.98 3.32
N LEU A 263 8.21 -15.71 3.54
CA LEU A 263 7.79 -15.22 4.87
C LEU A 263 6.48 -15.87 5.34
N ARG A 264 5.49 -16.02 4.46
CA ARG A 264 4.22 -16.73 4.79
C ARG A 264 4.47 -18.17 5.21
N LEU A 265 5.46 -18.82 4.59
CA LEU A 265 5.87 -20.19 4.91
C LEU A 265 6.84 -20.29 6.10
N GLY A 266 7.09 -19.18 6.83
CA GLY A 266 8.04 -19.15 7.95
C GLY A 266 9.50 -19.33 7.54
N ARG A 267 9.83 -19.20 6.25
CA ARG A 267 11.20 -19.27 5.73
C ARG A 267 11.91 -17.92 5.82
N LYS A 268 13.25 -17.95 5.84
CA LYS A 268 14.06 -16.72 5.82
C LYS A 268 14.17 -16.19 4.38
N GLY A 269 13.59 -15.04 4.09
CA GLY A 269 13.64 -14.39 2.77
C GLY A 269 15.00 -13.80 2.35
N ASN A 270 16.09 -14.02 3.11
CA ASN A 270 17.39 -13.37 2.90
C ASN A 270 18.02 -13.65 1.53
N GLU A 271 17.78 -14.83 0.97
CA GLU A 271 18.33 -15.19 -0.35
C GLU A 271 17.64 -14.39 -1.45
N PHE A 272 16.32 -14.32 -1.43
CA PHE A 272 15.53 -13.55 -2.38
C PHE A 272 15.75 -12.03 -2.20
N SER A 273 15.98 -11.56 -0.97
CA SER A 273 16.33 -10.17 -0.72
C SER A 273 17.60 -9.75 -1.45
N LYS A 274 18.63 -10.58 -1.52
CA LYS A 274 19.86 -10.29 -2.29
C LYS A 274 19.59 -10.27 -3.80
N LYS A 275 18.77 -11.18 -4.31
CA LYS A 275 18.34 -11.21 -5.71
C LYS A 275 17.54 -9.95 -6.07
N LEU A 276 16.59 -9.53 -5.22
CA LEU A 276 15.82 -8.30 -5.36
C LEU A 276 16.72 -7.05 -5.42
N ILE A 277 17.68 -6.93 -4.50
CA ILE A 277 18.66 -5.85 -4.49
C ILE A 277 19.39 -5.77 -5.84
N THR A 278 19.81 -6.92 -6.36
CA THR A 278 20.52 -7.00 -7.64
C THR A 278 19.63 -6.59 -8.80
N ALA A 279 18.37 -7.04 -8.84
CA ALA A 279 17.41 -6.73 -9.89
C ALA A 279 17.08 -5.23 -9.93
N ILE A 280 16.78 -4.60 -8.79
CA ILE A 280 16.50 -3.17 -8.72
C ILE A 280 17.72 -2.33 -9.13
N ARG A 281 18.92 -2.69 -8.65
CA ARG A 281 20.13 -1.99 -9.04
C ARG A 281 20.40 -2.08 -10.53
N LYS A 282 20.17 -3.25 -11.12
CA LYS A 282 20.32 -3.48 -12.56
C LYS A 282 19.32 -2.62 -13.35
N ALA A 283 18.06 -2.58 -12.92
CA ALA A 283 17.02 -1.75 -13.52
C ALA A 283 17.42 -0.26 -13.48
N ARG A 284 17.81 0.26 -12.33
CA ARG A 284 18.26 1.65 -12.16
C ARG A 284 19.50 1.98 -13.00
N LYS A 285 20.48 1.09 -13.01
CA LYS A 285 21.68 1.25 -13.86
C LYS A 285 21.35 1.35 -15.34
N ASN A 286 20.27 0.69 -15.77
CA ASN A 286 19.79 0.71 -17.14
C ASN A 286 18.84 1.89 -17.43
N GLY A 287 18.68 2.83 -16.48
CA GLY A 287 17.91 4.06 -16.65
C GLY A 287 16.42 3.94 -16.27
N ALA A 288 16.04 2.90 -15.52
CA ALA A 288 14.69 2.83 -14.97
C ALA A 288 14.41 4.01 -14.01
N PRO A 289 13.22 4.58 -14.03
CA PRO A 289 12.82 5.64 -13.10
C PRO A 289 12.86 5.13 -11.65
N GLU A 290 13.00 6.04 -10.68
CA GLU A 290 12.88 5.71 -9.28
C GLU A 290 11.39 5.65 -8.90
N GLU A 291 10.80 4.47 -9.05
CA GLU A 291 9.42 4.23 -8.63
C GLU A 291 9.37 3.95 -7.14
N ARG A 292 8.49 4.67 -6.43
CA ARG A 292 8.38 4.61 -4.96
C ARG A 292 8.23 3.19 -4.42
N ARG A 293 7.36 2.39 -5.03
CA ARG A 293 7.13 1.00 -4.66
C ARG A 293 8.43 0.20 -4.59
N TYR A 294 9.22 0.24 -5.67
CA TYR A 294 10.46 -0.53 -5.76
C TYR A 294 11.56 0.03 -4.89
N MET A 295 11.60 1.35 -4.72
CA MET A 295 12.58 1.97 -3.82
C MET A 295 12.31 1.59 -2.35
N LEU A 296 11.05 1.57 -1.93
CA LEU A 296 10.66 1.10 -0.60
C LEU A 296 10.97 -0.40 -0.41
N SER A 297 10.70 -1.22 -1.42
CA SER A 297 11.03 -2.66 -1.41
C SER A 297 12.54 -2.89 -1.33
N LEU A 298 13.34 -2.05 -2.01
CA LEU A 298 14.80 -2.09 -1.94
C LEU A 298 15.32 -1.79 -0.54
N LEU A 299 14.81 -0.74 0.11
CA LEU A 299 15.18 -0.38 1.48
C LEU A 299 14.77 -1.50 2.47
N GLN A 300 13.59 -2.09 2.28
CA GLN A 300 13.16 -3.23 3.08
C GLN A 300 14.05 -4.46 2.86
N ALA A 301 14.51 -4.71 1.63
CA ALA A 301 15.45 -5.78 1.34
C ALA A 301 16.81 -5.54 2.00
N TYR A 302 17.30 -4.30 2.01
CA TYR A 302 18.51 -3.96 2.75
C TYR A 302 18.38 -4.22 4.24
N SER A 303 17.27 -3.82 4.85
CA SER A 303 16.97 -4.12 6.25
C SER A 303 17.05 -5.62 6.56
N ARG A 304 16.48 -6.46 5.70
CA ARG A 304 16.46 -7.93 5.88
C ARG A 304 17.82 -8.60 5.74
N VAL A 305 18.74 -8.01 4.98
CA VAL A 305 20.10 -8.56 4.79
C VAL A 305 21.13 -7.90 5.70
N MET A 306 20.72 -6.92 6.49
CA MET A 306 21.59 -6.24 7.45
C MET A 306 21.95 -7.17 8.59
N THR A 307 23.23 -7.30 8.90
CA THR A 307 23.73 -8.09 10.01
C THR A 307 25.00 -7.42 10.57
N LYS A 308 25.32 -7.62 11.83
CA LYS A 308 26.54 -7.11 12.48
C LYS A 308 27.83 -7.39 11.69
N LYS A 309 27.85 -8.42 10.85
CA LYS A 309 29.02 -8.85 10.07
C LYS A 309 29.05 -8.32 8.64
N ASN A 310 28.02 -7.65 8.20
CA ASN A 310 27.84 -7.24 6.82
C ASN A 310 27.57 -5.73 6.71
N GLY A 311 28.62 -4.93 6.83
CA GLY A 311 28.54 -3.46 6.66
C GLY A 311 28.16 -2.98 5.25
N MET A 312 27.91 -3.90 4.30
CA MET A 312 27.51 -3.51 2.95
C MET A 312 26.06 -2.99 2.93
N ALA A 313 25.14 -3.65 3.63
CA ALA A 313 23.75 -3.20 3.70
C ALA A 313 23.64 -1.85 4.42
N GLU A 314 24.41 -1.66 5.50
CA GLU A 314 24.52 -0.39 6.20
C GLU A 314 24.99 0.72 5.27
N LYS A 315 26.08 0.50 4.53
CA LYS A 315 26.58 1.47 3.54
C LYS A 315 25.52 1.80 2.48
N MET A 316 24.75 0.82 2.03
CA MET A 316 23.70 1.04 1.04
C MET A 316 22.54 1.89 1.59
N LEU A 317 22.22 1.73 2.87
CA LEU A 317 21.23 2.56 3.56
C LEU A 317 21.75 4.00 3.72
N GLU A 318 23.02 4.17 4.07
CA GLU A 318 23.63 5.51 4.09
C GLU A 318 23.64 6.16 2.69
N ASP A 319 23.91 5.39 1.63
CA ASP A 319 23.85 5.89 0.26
C ASP A 319 22.42 6.32 -0.15
N ALA A 320 21.37 5.78 0.48
CA ALA A 320 19.99 6.15 0.20
C ALA A 320 19.67 7.61 0.56
N LYS A 321 20.44 8.23 1.46
CA LYS A 321 20.34 9.66 1.79
C LYS A 321 20.67 10.57 0.60
N LEU A 322 21.38 10.05 -0.39
CA LEU A 322 21.78 10.75 -1.61
C LEU A 322 20.78 10.56 -2.76
N TRP A 323 19.69 9.82 -2.54
CA TRP A 323 18.68 9.59 -3.56
C TRP A 323 17.82 10.82 -3.77
N SER A 324 17.09 10.83 -4.89
CA SER A 324 16.33 11.99 -5.34
C SER A 324 15.21 12.43 -4.39
N ASP A 325 14.57 11.47 -3.71
CA ASP A 325 13.49 11.73 -2.76
C ASP A 325 14.03 11.65 -1.32
N PRO A 326 13.93 12.74 -0.52
CA PRO A 326 14.35 12.74 0.87
C PRO A 326 13.68 11.67 1.75
N LEU A 327 12.50 11.18 1.34
CA LEU A 327 11.80 10.10 2.02
C LEU A 327 12.65 8.83 2.13
N TYR A 328 13.41 8.50 1.09
CA TYR A 328 14.22 7.27 1.11
C TYR A 328 15.36 7.36 2.13
N GLY A 329 15.98 8.53 2.25
CA GLY A 329 16.96 8.79 3.30
C GLY A 329 16.37 8.70 4.71
N ALA A 330 15.18 9.26 4.90
CA ALA A 330 14.48 9.18 6.18
C ALA A 330 14.10 7.74 6.57
N ILE A 331 13.65 6.93 5.60
CA ILE A 331 13.37 5.52 5.85
C ILE A 331 14.67 4.75 6.13
N ALA A 332 15.76 5.08 5.47
CA ALA A 332 17.06 4.47 5.74
C ALA A 332 17.55 4.79 7.16
N ASP A 333 17.41 6.04 7.62
CA ASP A 333 17.73 6.42 9.00
C ASP A 333 16.85 5.69 10.02
N TYR A 334 15.56 5.53 9.74
CA TYR A 334 14.69 4.72 10.58
C TYR A 334 15.18 3.27 10.66
N ILE A 335 15.53 2.63 9.52
CA ILE A 335 16.01 1.25 9.47
C ILE A 335 17.32 1.07 10.25
N LEU A 336 18.25 2.01 10.10
CA LEU A 336 19.52 1.99 10.81
C LEU A 336 19.32 2.13 12.33
N ALA A 337 18.43 3.02 12.75
CA ALA A 337 18.08 3.18 14.16
C ALA A 337 17.38 1.95 14.74
N ASP A 338 16.41 1.38 14.00
CA ASP A 338 15.72 0.15 14.39
C ASP A 338 16.69 -1.02 14.53
N HIS A 339 17.68 -1.11 13.64
CA HIS A 339 18.73 -2.13 13.75
C HIS A 339 19.55 -1.99 15.04
N ILE A 340 20.01 -0.80 15.37
CA ILE A 340 20.74 -0.53 16.62
C ILE A 340 19.90 -1.00 17.83
N VAL A 341 18.61 -0.65 17.85
CA VAL A 341 17.71 -1.05 18.94
C VAL A 341 17.47 -2.55 18.97
N SER A 342 17.30 -3.17 17.80
CA SER A 342 17.03 -4.61 17.70
C SER A 342 18.20 -5.46 18.19
N GLU A 343 19.43 -4.98 18.13
CA GLU A 343 20.60 -5.65 18.66
C GLU A 343 20.61 -5.76 20.20
N HIS A 344 19.88 -4.86 20.86
CA HIS A 344 19.71 -4.80 22.31
C HIS A 344 18.29 -5.21 22.75
N THR A 345 17.55 -5.87 21.87
CA THR A 345 16.18 -6.31 22.16
C THR A 345 16.18 -7.82 22.44
N ASP A 346 15.60 -8.22 23.56
CA ASP A 346 15.47 -9.63 23.94
C ASP A 346 14.39 -10.37 23.14
N LEU A 347 14.28 -11.68 23.35
CA LEU A 347 13.27 -12.53 22.70
C LEU A 347 11.82 -12.13 23.03
N PHE A 348 11.62 -11.37 24.09
CA PHE A 348 10.33 -10.88 24.55
C PHE A 348 10.06 -9.43 24.12
N GLY A 349 10.91 -8.86 23.25
CA GLY A 349 10.75 -7.51 22.72
C GLY A 349 11.11 -6.39 23.69
N SER A 350 11.73 -6.70 24.82
CA SER A 350 12.22 -5.70 25.78
C SER A 350 13.59 -5.18 25.35
N VAL A 351 13.74 -3.88 25.33
CA VAL A 351 15.02 -3.22 25.00
C VAL A 351 15.86 -3.09 26.27
N ASP A 352 17.05 -3.67 26.27
CA ASP A 352 18.01 -3.54 27.36
C ASP A 352 18.82 -2.23 27.20
N LEU A 353 18.36 -1.18 27.88
CA LEU A 353 19.02 0.13 27.86
C LEU A 353 20.32 0.16 28.67
N GLU A 354 20.59 -0.85 29.52
CA GLU A 354 21.82 -0.93 30.31
C GLU A 354 22.97 -1.52 29.49
N GLU A 355 22.67 -2.44 28.57
CA GLU A 355 23.65 -2.98 27.63
C GLU A 355 23.98 -2.04 26.46
N MET A 356 23.08 -1.07 26.16
CA MET A 356 23.26 -0.12 25.09
C MET A 356 24.23 1.00 25.50
N THR A 357 25.25 1.26 24.70
CA THR A 357 26.18 2.37 24.95
C THR A 357 25.51 3.73 24.78
N TYR A 358 26.09 4.77 25.36
CA TYR A 358 25.58 6.12 25.20
C TYR A 358 25.64 6.57 23.72
N GLU A 359 26.71 6.20 23.03
CA GLU A 359 26.91 6.52 21.61
C GLU A 359 25.84 5.86 20.73
N GLU A 360 25.57 4.58 20.89
CA GLU A 360 24.54 3.85 20.14
C GLU A 360 23.16 4.47 20.40
N ARG A 361 22.84 4.74 21.66
CA ARG A 361 21.56 5.36 22.04
C ARG A 361 21.42 6.75 21.46
N SER A 362 22.46 7.59 21.51
CA SER A 362 22.48 8.93 20.96
C SER A 362 22.35 8.91 19.44
N GLU A 363 23.02 7.99 18.76
CA GLU A 363 22.94 7.80 17.32
C GLU A 363 21.53 7.38 16.90
N ALA A 364 20.94 6.36 17.53
CA ALA A 364 19.59 5.92 17.23
C ALA A 364 18.56 7.05 17.41
N VAL A 365 18.66 7.83 18.49
CA VAL A 365 17.77 8.98 18.71
C VAL A 365 17.94 10.06 17.65
N SER A 366 19.19 10.37 17.24
CA SER A 366 19.45 11.35 16.19
C SER A 366 18.84 10.91 14.87
N ARG A 367 19.08 9.67 14.43
CA ARG A 367 18.51 9.11 13.20
C ARG A 367 16.98 9.12 13.20
N ILE A 368 16.36 8.78 14.32
CA ILE A 368 14.89 8.83 14.44
C ILE A 368 14.37 10.28 14.34
N ASN A 369 15.08 11.25 14.89
CA ASN A 369 14.66 12.65 14.76
C ASN A 369 14.73 13.11 13.30
N ASP A 370 15.83 12.79 12.60
CA ASP A 370 16.02 13.12 11.17
C ASP A 370 14.93 12.45 10.31
N ALA A 371 14.64 11.18 10.58
CA ALA A 371 13.58 10.44 9.90
C ALA A 371 12.19 11.04 10.11
N LEU A 372 11.83 11.37 11.34
CA LEU A 372 10.53 11.98 11.68
C LEU A 372 10.38 13.37 11.07
N GLU A 373 11.45 14.18 11.05
CA GLU A 373 11.41 15.51 10.45
C GLU A 373 10.96 15.48 9.01
N VAL A 374 11.42 14.49 8.24
CA VAL A 374 11.03 14.31 6.83
C VAL A 374 9.68 13.61 6.70
N MET A 375 9.50 12.44 7.34
CA MET A 375 8.30 11.63 7.17
C MET A 375 7.01 12.35 7.56
N GLU A 376 7.07 13.24 8.56
CA GLU A 376 5.90 14.01 8.99
C GLU A 376 5.49 15.15 8.04
N THR A 377 6.36 15.53 7.11
CA THR A 377 6.05 16.57 6.12
C THR A 377 5.34 16.03 4.89
N ILE A 378 5.28 14.71 4.73
CA ILE A 378 4.74 14.06 3.53
C ILE A 378 3.27 13.73 3.76
N ASP A 379 2.40 14.20 2.86
CA ASP A 379 0.96 13.98 2.95
C ASP A 379 0.56 12.56 2.58
N ASP A 380 1.13 12.01 1.50
CA ASP A 380 0.92 10.62 1.12
C ASP A 380 1.85 9.70 1.92
N VAL A 381 1.30 9.12 2.97
CA VAL A 381 2.01 8.20 3.88
C VAL A 381 1.93 6.73 3.46
N SER A 382 1.38 6.44 2.27
CA SER A 382 1.27 5.07 1.77
C SER A 382 2.63 4.37 1.70
N GLY A 383 2.69 3.17 2.25
CA GLY A 383 3.90 2.35 2.29
C GLY A 383 4.89 2.67 3.43
N PHE A 384 4.70 3.75 4.20
CA PHE A 384 5.60 4.05 5.33
C PHE A 384 4.92 4.58 6.61
N ALA A 385 3.59 4.68 6.62
CA ALA A 385 2.82 5.19 7.75
C ALA A 385 3.21 4.57 9.09
N TRP A 386 3.39 3.26 9.11
CA TRP A 386 3.76 2.51 10.30
C TRP A 386 5.12 2.91 10.86
N ARG A 387 6.07 3.35 10.02
CA ARG A 387 7.38 3.78 10.46
C ARG A 387 7.33 5.06 11.29
N ILE A 388 6.34 5.93 11.05
CA ILE A 388 6.12 7.11 11.90
C ILE A 388 5.72 6.67 13.32
N ALA A 389 4.77 5.74 13.42
CA ALA A 389 4.32 5.23 14.71
C ALA A 389 5.46 4.53 15.45
N ASP A 390 6.21 3.68 14.78
CA ASP A 390 7.32 2.93 15.35
C ASP A 390 8.52 3.83 15.72
N SER A 391 8.81 4.85 14.91
CA SER A 391 9.83 5.86 15.24
C SER A 391 9.54 6.56 16.56
N TYR A 392 8.29 6.95 16.80
CA TYR A 392 7.90 7.51 18.11
C TYR A 392 8.01 6.47 19.23
N ALA A 393 7.69 5.21 18.97
CA ALA A 393 7.88 4.14 19.96
C ALA A 393 9.36 3.97 20.32
N ILE A 394 10.23 3.85 19.34
CA ILE A 394 11.68 3.74 19.53
C ILE A 394 12.22 4.94 20.32
N ARG A 395 11.92 6.17 19.88
CA ARG A 395 12.38 7.36 20.56
C ARG A 395 11.88 7.44 22.01
N GLY A 396 10.62 7.09 22.23
CA GLY A 396 10.01 7.05 23.55
C GLY A 396 10.67 6.07 24.49
N ILE A 397 11.05 4.89 23.98
CA ILE A 397 11.80 3.86 24.74
C ILE A 397 13.19 4.38 25.07
N LEU A 398 13.95 4.82 24.08
CA LEU A 398 15.33 5.27 24.25
C LEU A 398 15.48 6.47 25.17
N THR A 399 14.52 7.41 25.15
CA THR A 399 14.58 8.64 25.94
C THR A 399 13.78 8.59 27.24
N GLY A 400 12.96 7.56 27.43
CA GLY A 400 12.00 7.48 28.54
C GLY A 400 10.82 8.47 28.39
N SER A 401 10.61 9.02 27.20
CA SER A 401 9.58 10.02 26.90
C SER A 401 8.19 9.39 26.85
N LYS A 402 7.37 9.71 27.85
CA LYS A 402 5.96 9.29 27.87
C LYS A 402 5.13 9.95 26.76
N ASP A 403 5.50 11.15 26.35
CA ASP A 403 4.80 11.90 25.30
C ASP A 403 5.05 11.21 23.95
N ASP A 404 6.26 10.76 23.66
CA ASP A 404 6.55 10.00 22.44
C ASP A 404 5.83 8.66 22.41
N LEU A 405 5.80 7.92 23.53
CA LEU A 405 5.03 6.68 23.61
C LEU A 405 3.52 6.90 23.42
N ASN A 406 2.98 8.01 23.94
CA ASN A 406 1.58 8.39 23.67
C ASN A 406 1.35 8.73 22.19
N LEU A 407 2.29 9.44 21.57
CA LEU A 407 2.24 9.76 20.15
C LEU A 407 2.31 8.49 19.30
N ALA A 408 3.21 7.56 19.62
CA ALA A 408 3.29 6.27 18.96
C ALA A 408 1.94 5.53 18.98
N ALA A 409 1.31 5.45 20.16
CA ALA A 409 0.00 4.83 20.30
C ALA A 409 -1.10 5.58 19.53
N ASP A 410 -1.04 6.93 19.45
CA ASP A 410 -2.00 7.72 18.69
C ASP A 410 -1.84 7.51 17.18
N TYR A 411 -0.61 7.44 16.67
CA TYR A 411 -0.33 7.14 15.28
C TYR A 411 -0.70 5.69 14.92
N LEU A 412 -0.35 4.74 15.79
CA LEU A 412 -0.73 3.34 15.62
C LEU A 412 -2.25 3.20 15.42
N TYR A 413 -3.02 3.83 16.31
CA TYR A 413 -4.47 3.82 16.23
C TYR A 413 -4.98 4.52 14.96
N PHE A 414 -4.40 5.69 14.63
CA PHE A 414 -4.77 6.46 13.45
C PHE A 414 -4.57 5.67 12.16
N PHE A 415 -3.36 5.15 11.93
CA PHE A 415 -3.03 4.48 10.69
C PHE A 415 -3.74 3.12 10.56
N SER A 416 -3.94 2.41 11.65
CA SER A 416 -4.74 1.18 11.64
C SER A 416 -6.20 1.48 11.29
N PHE A 417 -6.74 2.56 11.82
CA PHE A 417 -8.13 2.94 11.58
C PHE A 417 -8.40 3.37 10.13
N ILE A 418 -7.48 4.11 9.50
CA ILE A 418 -7.63 4.54 8.10
C ILE A 418 -7.13 3.49 7.09
N GLY A 419 -6.80 2.28 7.53
CA GLY A 419 -6.34 1.21 6.66
C GLY A 419 -4.96 1.42 6.03
N LYS A 420 -4.13 2.30 6.61
CA LYS A 420 -2.76 2.56 6.12
C LYS A 420 -1.69 1.73 6.83
N MET A 421 -2.12 0.79 7.64
CA MET A 421 -1.24 -0.11 8.39
C MET A 421 -1.84 -1.51 8.42
N GLU A 422 -1.03 -2.49 8.06
CA GLU A 422 -1.44 -3.90 8.11
C GLU A 422 -1.59 -4.37 9.56
N PRO A 423 -2.53 -5.29 9.86
CA PRO A 423 -2.77 -5.78 11.22
C PRO A 423 -1.53 -6.37 11.89
N GLU A 424 -0.70 -7.11 11.15
CA GLU A 424 0.53 -7.72 11.68
C GLU A 424 1.55 -6.66 12.10
N THR A 425 1.75 -5.64 11.27
CA THR A 425 2.62 -4.49 11.57
C THR A 425 2.09 -3.70 12.75
N ALA A 426 0.77 -3.48 12.82
CA ALA A 426 0.13 -2.83 13.96
C ALA A 426 0.35 -3.63 15.27
N HIS A 427 0.24 -4.96 15.20
CA HIS A 427 0.50 -5.84 16.33
C HIS A 427 1.96 -5.76 16.79
N HIS A 428 2.92 -5.75 15.86
CA HIS A 428 4.35 -5.63 16.18
C HIS A 428 4.64 -4.32 16.95
N ILE A 429 4.14 -3.19 16.48
CA ILE A 429 4.35 -1.89 17.12
C ILE A 429 3.64 -1.86 18.49
N ALA A 430 2.41 -2.38 18.57
CA ALA A 430 1.68 -2.50 19.83
C ALA A 430 2.46 -3.32 20.85
N PHE A 431 3.05 -4.43 20.44
CA PHE A 431 3.88 -5.28 21.27
C PHE A 431 5.13 -4.54 21.77
N ARG A 432 5.87 -3.85 20.89
CA ARG A 432 7.03 -3.01 21.24
C ARG A 432 6.66 -1.96 22.30
N ILE A 433 5.56 -1.23 22.12
CA ILE A 433 5.10 -0.23 23.07
C ILE A 433 4.72 -0.86 24.41
N THR A 434 3.97 -1.96 24.40
CA THR A 434 3.45 -2.57 25.65
C THR A 434 4.53 -3.22 26.48
N THR A 435 5.49 -3.89 25.84
CA THR A 435 6.60 -4.59 26.53
C THR A 435 7.55 -3.57 27.18
N ASN A 436 7.81 -2.45 26.54
CA ASN A 436 8.72 -1.43 27.05
C ASN A 436 8.03 -0.33 27.87
N SER A 437 6.72 -0.44 28.10
CA SER A 437 5.98 0.47 28.95
C SER A 437 5.83 -0.10 30.35
N ARG A 438 5.81 0.82 31.36
CA ARG A 438 5.53 0.41 32.74
C ARG A 438 4.17 -0.30 32.81
N ILE A 439 4.13 -1.45 33.48
CA ILE A 439 2.92 -2.26 33.67
C ILE A 439 1.80 -1.39 34.29
N GLY A 440 0.62 -1.46 33.67
CA GLY A 440 -0.54 -0.68 34.08
C GLY A 440 -0.50 0.81 33.76
N SER A 441 0.51 1.26 32.99
CA SER A 441 0.59 2.66 32.55
C SER A 441 -0.61 3.04 31.64
N PRO A 442 -0.97 4.34 31.55
CA PRO A 442 -2.02 4.77 30.64
C PRO A 442 -1.76 4.37 29.18
N VAL A 443 -0.50 4.42 28.73
CA VAL A 443 -0.09 4.04 27.38
C VAL A 443 -0.33 2.56 27.13
N GLN A 444 0.14 1.68 28.04
CA GLN A 444 -0.06 0.24 27.94
C GLN A 444 -1.56 -0.11 27.89
N LYS A 445 -2.36 0.45 28.80
CA LYS A 445 -3.81 0.24 28.80
C LYS A 445 -4.48 0.71 27.50
N LYS A 446 -4.00 1.83 26.94
CA LYS A 446 -4.51 2.37 25.70
C LYS A 446 -4.25 1.43 24.54
N VAL A 447 -3.01 0.93 24.39
CA VAL A 447 -2.64 0.01 23.30
C VAL A 447 -3.36 -1.34 23.45
N LEU A 448 -3.46 -1.88 24.66
CA LEU A 448 -4.17 -3.14 24.91
C LEU A 448 -5.71 -3.05 24.71
N SER A 449 -6.26 -1.84 24.60
CA SER A 449 -7.70 -1.61 24.34
C SER A 449 -8.02 -1.35 22.86
N MET A 450 -7.02 -1.33 22.01
CA MET A 450 -7.15 -1.21 20.54
C MET A 450 -7.44 -2.56 19.92
#